data_236ba3213f790f9717b589d4acdbd421
#
_entry.id   236ba3213f790f9717b589d4acdbd421
#
_cell.length_a   1.000
_cell.length_b   1.000
_cell.length_c   1.000
_cell.angle_alpha   90.00
_cell.angle_beta   90.00
_cell.angle_gamma   90.00
#
_symmetry.space_group_name_H-M   'P 1'
#
loop_
_entity.id
_entity.type
_entity.pdbx_description
1 polymer ?
#
loop_
_entity_poly.entity_id
_entity_poly.type
_entity_poly.pdbx_seq_one_letter_code
_entity_poly.pdbx_strand_id
1 'polypeptide(L)'
;MNYWERLIDVYESWDFDSLCDEAYELSCAVRDDIRRNCNVREPLYAAIMVGAYFMDADGFADGAEVSLFRNLFENQLIDLGGDRFLAEYRRYNWQPWVESYLRNCSKSALEAALRFGMVICASDGFIRDEERERILSWT
;
A
#
# COMPACT_ATOMS: atom_id res chain seq x y z
N MET A 1 -14.82 -13.89 12.83
CA MET A 1 -14.02 -12.79 12.19
C MET A 1 -12.73 -12.60 12.97
N ASN A 2 -11.57 -12.70 12.30
CA ASN A 2 -10.28 -12.52 12.95
C ASN A 2 -9.88 -11.04 13.01
N TYR A 3 -8.73 -10.78 13.63
CA TYR A 3 -8.20 -9.42 13.79
C TYR A 3 -8.09 -8.66 12.46
N TRP A 4 -7.57 -9.34 11.43
CA TRP A 4 -7.31 -8.72 10.13
C TRP A 4 -8.60 -8.33 9.41
N GLU A 5 -9.60 -9.20 9.45
CA GLU A 5 -10.91 -8.91 8.85
C GLU A 5 -11.61 -7.77 9.56
N ARG A 6 -11.50 -7.70 10.90
CA ARG A 6 -12.03 -6.57 11.67
C ARG A 6 -11.35 -5.26 11.31
N LEU A 7 -10.04 -5.30 11.08
CA LEU A 7 -9.28 -4.11 10.72
C LEU A 7 -9.70 -3.59 9.33
N ILE A 8 -9.96 -4.48 8.38
CA ILE A 8 -10.50 -4.11 7.07
C ILE A 8 -11.84 -3.36 7.26
N ASP A 9 -12.74 -3.91 8.06
CA ASP A 9 -14.04 -3.28 8.32
C ASP A 9 -13.87 -1.89 8.97
N VAL A 10 -12.92 -1.76 9.88
CA VAL A 10 -12.61 -0.46 10.53
C VAL A 10 -12.18 0.56 9.49
N TYR A 11 -11.22 0.23 8.64
CA TYR A 11 -10.73 1.17 7.63
C TYR A 11 -11.79 1.53 6.60
N GLU A 12 -12.67 0.60 6.25
CA GLU A 12 -13.78 0.90 5.34
C GLU A 12 -14.73 1.96 5.90
N SER A 13 -14.77 2.14 7.22
CA SER A 13 -15.60 3.14 7.88
C SER A 13 -14.95 4.51 8.02
N TRP A 14 -13.66 4.63 7.74
CA TRP A 14 -12.92 5.89 7.90
C TRP A 14 -13.19 6.84 6.72
N ASP A 15 -13.16 8.15 6.99
CA ASP A 15 -13.23 9.14 5.93
C ASP A 15 -11.91 9.23 5.15
N PHE A 16 -11.96 9.85 3.99
CA PHE A 16 -10.83 9.93 3.06
C PHE A 16 -9.62 10.64 3.70
N ASP A 17 -9.84 11.74 4.40
CA ASP A 17 -8.73 12.50 4.99
C ASP A 17 -8.01 11.69 6.07
N SER A 18 -8.76 10.97 6.90
CA SER A 18 -8.18 10.09 7.91
C SER A 18 -7.38 8.96 7.27
N LEU A 19 -7.88 8.40 6.17
CA LEU A 19 -7.16 7.38 5.41
C LEU A 19 -5.86 7.93 4.81
N CYS A 20 -5.87 9.17 4.31
CA CYS A 20 -4.67 9.81 3.79
C CYS A 20 -3.60 9.99 4.89
N ASP A 21 -4.00 10.41 6.09
CA ASP A 21 -3.08 10.58 7.20
C ASP A 21 -2.46 9.23 7.63
N GLU A 22 -3.29 8.20 7.72
CA GLU A 22 -2.82 6.86 8.06
C GLU A 22 -1.89 6.30 6.98
N ALA A 23 -2.22 6.51 5.71
CA ALA A 23 -1.38 6.07 4.59
C ALA A 23 0.01 6.72 4.66
N TYR A 24 0.08 8.00 5.00
CA TYR A 24 1.36 8.68 5.18
C TYR A 24 2.19 8.01 6.26
N GLU A 25 1.61 7.81 7.45
CA GLU A 25 2.31 7.18 8.58
C GLU A 25 2.78 5.76 8.25
N LEU A 26 1.91 4.97 7.63
CA LEU A 26 2.23 3.59 7.29
C LEU A 26 3.29 3.52 6.18
N SER A 27 3.23 4.40 5.19
CA SER A 27 4.25 4.46 4.14
C SER A 27 5.63 4.80 4.71
N CYS A 28 5.67 5.69 5.70
CA CYS A 28 6.91 6.02 6.39
C CYS A 28 7.47 4.82 7.17
N ALA A 29 6.60 4.07 7.83
CA ALA A 29 7.01 2.87 8.57
C ALA A 29 7.59 1.81 7.62
N VAL A 30 6.92 1.57 6.48
CA VAL A 30 7.39 0.61 5.47
C VAL A 30 8.72 1.11 4.86
N ARG A 31 8.81 2.38 4.52
CA ARG A 31 10.05 2.98 4.00
C ARG A 31 11.21 2.79 4.96
N ASP A 32 11.00 3.05 6.23
CA ASP A 32 12.06 2.96 7.23
C ASP A 32 12.54 1.52 7.42
N ASP A 33 11.61 0.55 7.38
CA ASP A 33 11.97 -0.86 7.44
C ASP A 33 12.78 -1.28 6.19
N ILE A 34 12.33 -0.87 5.01
CA ILE A 34 13.04 -1.17 3.76
C ILE A 34 14.44 -0.57 3.80
N ARG A 35 14.57 0.68 4.26
CA ARG A 35 15.87 1.35 4.36
C ARG A 35 16.84 0.58 5.25
N ARG A 36 16.36 0.05 6.37
CA ARG A 36 17.21 -0.67 7.32
C ARG A 36 17.56 -2.07 6.87
N ASN A 37 16.67 -2.75 6.15
CA ASN A 37 16.76 -4.20 5.95
C ASN A 37 16.90 -4.63 4.51
N CYS A 38 16.76 -3.73 3.54
CA CYS A 38 16.83 -4.06 2.12
C CYS A 38 17.88 -3.20 1.44
N ASN A 39 18.51 -3.78 0.41
CA ASN A 39 19.48 -3.07 -0.40
C ASN A 39 18.80 -2.50 -1.65
N VAL A 40 18.02 -1.43 -1.44
CA VAL A 40 17.36 -0.72 -2.55
C VAL A 40 17.84 0.72 -2.59
N ARG A 41 17.89 1.27 -3.80
CA ARG A 41 18.38 2.62 -4.03
C ARG A 41 17.46 3.69 -3.47
N GLU A 42 16.14 3.48 -3.60
CA GLU A 42 15.13 4.45 -3.21
C GLU A 42 14.06 3.77 -2.33
N PRO A 43 14.27 3.72 -0.99
CA PRO A 43 13.34 3.03 -0.09
C PRO A 43 11.92 3.56 -0.15
N LEU A 44 11.73 4.87 -0.32
CA LEU A 44 10.40 5.45 -0.40
C LEU A 44 9.67 4.98 -1.65
N TYR A 45 10.36 4.95 -2.79
CA TYR A 45 9.79 4.44 -4.03
C TYR A 45 9.39 2.97 -3.88
N ALA A 46 10.24 2.17 -3.24
CA ALA A 46 9.92 0.75 -2.97
C ALA A 46 8.71 0.62 -2.06
N ALA A 47 8.57 1.47 -1.04
CA ALA A 47 7.38 1.47 -0.18
C ALA A 47 6.11 1.78 -0.96
N ILE A 48 6.17 2.73 -1.90
CA ILE A 48 5.04 3.03 -2.79
C ILE A 48 4.69 1.80 -3.65
N MET A 49 5.68 1.07 -4.12
CA MET A 49 5.44 -0.14 -4.91
C MET A 49 4.79 -1.25 -4.08
N VAL A 50 5.06 -1.31 -2.77
CA VAL A 50 4.34 -2.23 -1.87
C VAL A 50 2.85 -1.87 -1.84
N GLY A 51 2.52 -0.58 -1.75
CA GLY A 51 1.13 -0.13 -1.81
C GLY A 51 0.47 -0.45 -3.16
N ALA A 52 1.18 -0.21 -4.25
CA ALA A 52 0.69 -0.50 -5.59
C ALA A 52 0.39 -2.00 -5.78
N TYR A 53 1.17 -2.87 -5.16
CA TYR A 53 0.96 -4.31 -5.20
C TYR A 53 -0.45 -4.70 -4.74
N PHE A 54 -0.90 -4.15 -3.61
CA PHE A 54 -2.22 -4.47 -3.09
C PHE A 54 -3.32 -3.87 -3.96
N MET A 55 -3.14 -2.65 -4.43
CA MET A 55 -4.11 -1.99 -5.28
C MET A 55 -4.27 -2.69 -6.63
N ASP A 56 -3.19 -3.26 -7.17
CA ASP A 56 -3.20 -3.93 -8.48
C ASP A 56 -3.94 -5.28 -8.47
N ALA A 57 -4.42 -5.72 -7.31
CA ALA A 57 -5.09 -7.03 -7.19
C ALA A 57 -6.33 -7.15 -8.08
N ASP A 58 -7.07 -6.06 -8.30
CA ASP A 58 -8.24 -6.05 -9.17
C ASP A 58 -7.93 -5.58 -10.60
N GLY A 59 -6.67 -5.29 -10.89
CA GLY A 59 -6.19 -4.94 -12.24
C GLY A 59 -6.30 -3.48 -12.62
N PHE A 60 -6.87 -2.62 -11.78
CA PHE A 60 -6.97 -1.19 -12.07
C PHE A 60 -7.01 -0.36 -10.78
N ALA A 61 -6.74 0.95 -10.93
CA ALA A 61 -6.85 1.91 -9.83
C ALA A 61 -8.08 2.78 -10.06
N ASP A 62 -8.93 2.92 -9.02
CA ASP A 62 -10.05 3.86 -9.10
C ASP A 62 -9.61 5.30 -8.77
N GLY A 63 -10.52 6.27 -8.96
CA GLY A 63 -10.22 7.68 -8.75
C GLY A 63 -9.84 8.00 -7.31
N ALA A 64 -10.44 7.35 -6.32
CA ALA A 64 -10.12 7.57 -4.91
C ALA A 64 -8.73 7.05 -4.56
N GLU A 65 -8.37 5.87 -5.07
CA GLU A 65 -7.03 5.31 -4.89
C GLU A 65 -5.95 6.21 -5.51
N VAL A 66 -6.18 6.69 -6.72
CA VAL A 66 -5.27 7.62 -7.40
C VAL A 66 -5.13 8.92 -6.60
N SER A 67 -6.25 9.44 -6.07
CA SER A 67 -6.25 10.66 -5.26
C SER A 67 -5.49 10.49 -3.96
N LEU A 68 -5.61 9.33 -3.31
CA LEU A 68 -4.86 9.02 -2.09
C LEU A 68 -3.36 8.98 -2.38
N PHE A 69 -2.95 8.33 -3.44
CA PHE A 69 -1.54 8.28 -3.84
C PHE A 69 -1.00 9.67 -4.21
N ARG A 70 -1.81 10.48 -4.89
CA ARG A 70 -1.42 11.85 -5.22
C ARG A 70 -1.17 12.66 -3.95
N ASN A 71 -2.07 12.56 -2.97
CA ASN A 71 -1.91 13.21 -1.67
C ASN A 71 -0.62 12.74 -0.99
N LEU A 72 -0.37 11.44 -1.01
CA LEU A 72 0.83 10.83 -0.43
C LEU A 72 2.11 11.36 -1.10
N PHE A 73 2.10 11.46 -2.43
CA PHE A 73 3.25 11.98 -3.18
C PHE A 73 3.54 13.45 -2.89
N GLU A 74 2.50 14.27 -2.84
CA GLU A 74 2.63 15.69 -2.52
C GLU A 74 3.25 15.90 -1.13
N ASN A 75 2.78 15.15 -0.13
CA ASN A 75 3.28 15.24 1.23
C ASN A 75 4.72 14.77 1.38
N GLN A 76 5.21 13.94 0.47
CA GLN A 76 6.57 13.39 0.51
C GLN A 76 7.46 13.96 -0.59
N LEU A 77 6.98 14.98 -1.31
CA LEU A 77 7.72 15.66 -2.38
C LEU A 77 8.20 14.73 -3.48
N ILE A 78 7.37 13.74 -3.84
CA ILE A 78 7.66 12.83 -4.95
C ILE A 78 6.93 13.32 -6.19
N ASP A 79 7.63 13.35 -7.33
CA ASP A 79 7.07 13.71 -8.61
C ASP A 79 6.67 12.44 -9.41
N LEU A 80 5.59 11.79 -8.97
CA LEU A 80 4.97 10.67 -9.68
C LEU A 80 3.51 11.06 -9.94
N GLY A 81 3.27 11.86 -10.97
CA GLY A 81 1.94 12.38 -11.26
C GLY A 81 0.94 11.30 -11.67
N GLY A 82 -0.31 11.48 -11.23
CA GLY A 82 -1.44 10.66 -11.66
C GLY A 82 -1.31 9.19 -11.31
N ASP A 83 -1.57 8.33 -12.29
CA ASP A 83 -1.49 6.87 -12.16
C ASP A 83 -0.15 6.29 -12.63
N ARG A 84 0.87 7.14 -12.85
CA ARG A 84 2.20 6.71 -13.31
C ARG A 84 2.81 5.64 -12.42
N PHE A 85 2.57 5.72 -11.11
CA PHE A 85 3.13 4.74 -10.17
C PHE A 85 2.66 3.31 -10.49
N LEU A 86 1.40 3.14 -10.91
CA LEU A 86 0.87 1.83 -11.26
C LEU A 86 1.47 1.34 -12.59
N ALA A 87 1.62 2.23 -13.56
CA ALA A 87 2.29 1.91 -14.82
C ALA A 87 3.74 1.48 -14.57
N GLU A 88 4.45 2.18 -13.69
CA GLU A 88 5.83 1.83 -13.32
C GLU A 88 5.90 0.51 -12.55
N TYR A 89 4.95 0.28 -11.63
CA TYR A 89 4.86 -0.99 -10.92
C TYR A 89 4.80 -2.16 -11.90
N ARG A 90 3.95 -2.07 -12.92
CA ARG A 90 3.78 -3.11 -13.93
C ARG A 90 4.96 -3.19 -14.89
N ARG A 91 5.44 -2.04 -15.37
CA ARG A 91 6.53 -1.96 -16.34
C ARG A 91 7.82 -2.59 -15.83
N TYR A 92 8.18 -2.33 -14.56
CA TYR A 92 9.40 -2.82 -13.96
C TYR A 92 9.21 -4.10 -13.16
N ASN A 93 8.01 -4.69 -13.26
CA ASN A 93 7.68 -6.00 -12.66
C ASN A 93 8.05 -6.07 -11.17
N TRP A 94 7.50 -5.16 -10.39
CA TRP A 94 7.78 -5.07 -8.96
C TRP A 94 7.17 -6.21 -8.13
N GLN A 95 6.18 -6.95 -8.67
CA GLN A 95 5.44 -7.97 -7.94
C GLN A 95 6.36 -9.00 -7.26
N PRO A 96 7.35 -9.62 -7.96
CA PRO A 96 8.22 -10.60 -7.29
C PRO A 96 9.02 -10.01 -6.15
N TRP A 97 9.50 -8.77 -6.29
CA TRP A 97 10.26 -8.11 -5.24
C TRP A 97 9.37 -7.84 -4.01
N VAL A 98 8.15 -7.34 -4.22
CA VAL A 98 7.22 -7.06 -3.13
C VAL A 98 6.85 -8.34 -2.40
N GLU A 99 6.53 -9.41 -3.13
CA GLU A 99 6.19 -10.70 -2.51
C GLU A 99 7.36 -11.27 -1.72
N SER A 100 8.57 -11.14 -2.22
CA SER A 100 9.77 -11.55 -1.49
C SER A 100 9.96 -10.71 -0.20
N TYR A 101 9.76 -9.40 -0.30
CA TYR A 101 9.83 -8.52 0.86
C TYR A 101 8.81 -8.92 1.94
N LEU A 102 7.56 -9.10 1.55
CA LEU A 102 6.49 -9.47 2.49
C LEU A 102 6.75 -10.83 3.14
N ARG A 103 7.34 -11.76 2.39
CA ARG A 103 7.64 -13.11 2.89
C ARG A 103 8.77 -13.10 3.91
N ASN A 104 9.72 -12.17 3.79
CA ASN A 104 10.95 -12.19 4.57
C ASN A 104 11.06 -11.10 5.62
N CYS A 105 10.15 -10.13 5.64
CA CYS A 105 10.21 -9.03 6.60
C CYS A 105 9.77 -9.47 8.00
N SER A 106 10.02 -8.64 8.99
CA SER A 106 9.59 -8.89 10.36
C SER A 106 8.06 -8.85 10.47
N LYS A 107 7.54 -9.41 11.57
CA LYS A 107 6.10 -9.42 11.82
C LYS A 107 5.52 -8.01 11.90
N SER A 108 6.23 -7.09 12.55
CA SER A 108 5.76 -5.70 12.64
C SER A 108 5.82 -4.97 11.31
N ALA A 109 6.82 -5.26 10.49
CA ALA A 109 6.92 -4.70 9.14
C ALA A 109 5.80 -5.23 8.24
N LEU A 110 5.50 -6.51 8.34
CA LEU A 110 4.38 -7.11 7.60
C LEU A 110 3.06 -6.45 8.00
N GLU A 111 2.83 -6.25 9.30
CA GLU A 111 1.63 -5.58 9.77
C GLU A 111 1.49 -4.18 9.17
N ALA A 112 2.56 -3.39 9.19
CA ALA A 112 2.55 -2.05 8.60
C ALA A 112 2.24 -2.09 7.11
N ALA A 113 2.85 -3.02 6.37
CA ALA A 113 2.64 -3.16 4.93
C ALA A 113 1.21 -3.57 4.60
N LEU A 114 0.63 -4.52 5.35
CA LEU A 114 -0.75 -4.96 5.14
C LEU A 114 -1.75 -3.83 5.46
N ARG A 115 -1.52 -3.10 6.54
CA ARG A 115 -2.36 -1.96 6.88
C ARG A 115 -2.26 -0.85 5.83
N PHE A 116 -1.07 -0.62 5.29
CA PHE A 116 -0.89 0.33 4.20
C PHE A 116 -1.74 -0.08 2.99
N GLY A 117 -1.70 -1.35 2.62
CA GLY A 117 -2.56 -1.88 1.55
C GLY A 117 -4.04 -1.69 1.84
N MET A 118 -4.49 -1.99 3.06
CA MET A 118 -5.88 -1.82 3.47
C MET A 118 -6.35 -0.37 3.33
N VAL A 119 -5.54 0.57 3.79
CA VAL A 119 -5.88 2.00 3.78
C VAL A 119 -6.03 2.50 2.34
N ILE A 120 -5.12 2.11 1.47
CA ILE A 120 -5.19 2.47 0.05
C ILE A 120 -6.47 1.92 -0.57
N CYS A 121 -6.73 0.62 -0.37
CA CYS A 121 -7.87 -0.05 -0.98
C CYS A 121 -9.21 0.44 -0.40
N ALA A 122 -9.21 0.96 0.83
CA ALA A 122 -10.41 1.48 1.49
C ALA A 122 -10.74 2.92 1.07
N SER A 123 -9.96 3.55 0.22
CA SER A 123 -10.05 4.99 -0.06
C SER A 123 -11.40 5.45 -0.62
N ASP A 124 -12.15 4.58 -1.28
CA ASP A 124 -13.51 4.87 -1.75
C ASP A 124 -14.61 4.35 -0.81
N GLY A 125 -14.24 3.84 0.38
CA GLY A 125 -15.16 3.27 1.36
C GLY A 125 -15.40 1.79 1.21
N PHE A 126 -14.77 1.14 0.25
CA PHE A 126 -15.01 -0.28 -0.03
C PHE A 126 -13.74 -0.97 -0.55
N ILE A 127 -13.32 -2.01 0.17
CA ILE A 127 -12.20 -2.87 -0.26
C ILE A 127 -12.79 -4.01 -1.12
N ARG A 128 -12.36 -4.11 -2.38
CA ARG A 128 -12.89 -5.09 -3.33
C ARG A 128 -12.45 -6.50 -2.96
N ASP A 129 -13.20 -7.49 -3.43
CA ASP A 129 -12.94 -8.90 -3.08
C ASP A 129 -11.53 -9.34 -3.46
N GLU A 130 -11.01 -8.96 -4.62
CA GLU A 130 -9.67 -9.32 -5.07
C GLU A 130 -8.59 -8.67 -4.20
N GLU A 131 -8.81 -7.44 -3.78
CA GLU A 131 -7.90 -6.72 -2.88
C GLU A 131 -7.91 -7.36 -1.48
N ARG A 132 -9.10 -7.63 -0.96
CA ARG A 132 -9.30 -8.30 0.34
C ARG A 132 -8.60 -9.66 0.35
N GLU A 133 -8.78 -10.44 -0.71
CA GLU A 133 -8.18 -11.77 -0.84
C GLU A 133 -6.65 -11.68 -0.85
N ARG A 134 -6.10 -10.73 -1.60
CA ARG A 134 -4.64 -10.52 -1.64
C ARG A 134 -4.09 -10.13 -0.27
N ILE A 135 -4.74 -9.21 0.43
CA ILE A 135 -4.33 -8.79 1.78
C ILE A 135 -4.37 -9.98 2.73
N LEU A 136 -5.49 -10.69 2.78
CA LEU A 136 -5.68 -11.79 3.72
C LEU A 136 -4.80 -12.99 3.43
N SER A 137 -4.32 -13.14 2.20
CA SER A 137 -3.40 -14.23 1.85
C SER A 137 -2.07 -14.15 2.59
N TRP A 138 -1.73 -12.99 3.14
CA TRP A 138 -0.49 -12.77 3.89
C TRP A 138 -0.66 -12.91 5.41
N THR A 139 -1.88 -13.09 5.85
CA THR A 139 -2.20 -13.27 7.27
C THR A 139 -2.25 -14.75 7.63
#